data_1042cd89824e7852f2804719a54200ed
#
_entry.id   1042cd89824e7852f2804719a54200ed
#
_cell.length_a   1.000
_cell.length_b   1.000
_cell.length_c   1.000
_cell.angle_alpha   90.00
_cell.angle_beta   90.00
_cell.angle_gamma   90.00
#
_symmetry.space_group_name_H-M   'P 1'
#
loop_
_entity.id
_entity.type
_entity.pdbx_description
1 polymer ?
#
loop_
_entity_poly.entity_id
_entity_poly.type
_entity_poly.pdbx_seq_one_letter_code
_entity_poly.pdbx_strand_id
1 'polypeptide(L)'
;LLDALRGYLKSEYVVISMDFQFVSTSEFSTENSFVKAFARLLWNRYHREMPSEIEEQVKQMKLSLDYVEADLFAVLSEWCEMSSKPIVLMIDEVDSASNNQVFLDFLAQLRGYYLERIEYPTFQSVILAGVHDIRNLRQKIRPDAEHKHNSPWNIASNFDIDMSFSVSDIAGMLTEYEKDHHVGMNIAKLSQLIYDY
;
A
#
# COMPACT_ATOMS: atom_id res chain seq x y z
N LEU A 1 4.42 11.94 -2.26
CA LEU A 1 3.39 12.06 -1.20
C LEU A 1 3.64 11.07 -0.07
N LEU A 2 3.69 9.74 -0.34
CA LEU A 2 3.86 8.71 0.69
C LEU A 2 5.13 8.89 1.52
N ASP A 3 6.25 9.30 0.92
CA ASP A 3 7.49 9.58 1.66
C ASP A 3 7.35 10.77 2.62
N ALA A 4 6.64 11.82 2.21
CA ALA A 4 6.36 12.96 3.08
C ALA A 4 5.46 12.55 4.25
N LEU A 5 4.41 11.77 3.99
CA LEU A 5 3.52 11.24 5.01
C LEU A 5 4.26 10.30 5.97
N ARG A 6 5.11 9.42 5.46
CA ARG A 6 5.99 8.58 6.27
C ARG A 6 6.88 9.41 7.20
N GLY A 7 7.48 10.49 6.67
CA GLY A 7 8.30 11.41 7.46
C GLY A 7 7.52 12.06 8.61
N TYR A 8 6.28 12.46 8.34
CA TYR A 8 5.38 13.05 9.33
C TYR A 8 4.96 12.08 10.43
N LEU A 9 4.63 10.84 10.06
CA LEU A 9 4.11 9.82 10.99
C LEU A 9 5.18 9.18 11.90
N LYS A 10 6.46 9.21 11.54
CA LYS A 10 7.55 8.52 12.25
C LYS A 10 7.69 8.88 13.73
N SER A 11 7.26 10.08 14.15
CA SER A 11 7.33 10.48 15.55
C SER A 11 6.43 9.65 16.46
N GLU A 12 5.26 9.23 15.96
CA GLU A 12 4.22 8.58 16.74
C GLU A 12 3.99 7.10 16.34
N TYR A 13 4.36 6.72 15.12
CA TYR A 13 4.08 5.41 14.54
C TYR A 13 5.35 4.73 14.01
N VAL A 14 5.33 3.41 14.01
CA VAL A 14 6.20 2.62 13.13
C VAL A 14 5.52 2.57 11.76
N VAL A 15 6.19 3.05 10.72
CA VAL A 15 5.61 3.11 9.37
C VAL A 15 6.28 2.10 8.46
N ILE A 16 5.56 1.06 8.08
CA ILE A 16 5.96 0.07 7.09
C ILE A 16 5.45 0.56 5.73
N SER A 17 6.37 0.90 4.82
CA SER A 17 6.04 1.33 3.46
C SER A 17 6.55 0.31 2.46
N MET A 18 5.66 -0.23 1.67
CA MET A 18 5.94 -1.23 0.64
C MET A 18 5.54 -0.69 -0.72
N ASP A 19 6.20 -1.15 -1.76
CA ASP A 19 5.91 -0.80 -3.14
C ASP A 19 5.72 -2.11 -3.92
N PHE A 20 4.49 -2.34 -4.40
CA PHE A 20 4.13 -3.56 -5.10
C PHE A 20 4.60 -3.56 -6.56
N GLN A 21 5.17 -2.48 -7.05
CA GLN A 21 5.91 -2.50 -8.31
C GLN A 21 7.08 -3.52 -8.29
N PHE A 22 7.61 -3.81 -7.10
CA PHE A 22 8.67 -4.82 -6.91
C PHE A 22 8.17 -6.25 -6.72
N VAL A 23 6.87 -6.49 -6.88
CA VAL A 23 6.26 -7.83 -6.88
C VAL A 23 5.88 -8.19 -8.30
N SER A 24 6.46 -9.26 -8.84
CA SER A 24 6.16 -9.69 -10.20
C SER A 24 4.77 -10.35 -10.30
N THR A 25 4.18 -10.35 -11.50
CA THR A 25 2.89 -11.01 -11.74
C THR A 25 2.89 -12.50 -11.33
N SER A 26 4.00 -13.18 -11.51
CA SER A 26 4.14 -14.59 -11.11
C SER A 26 4.14 -14.79 -9.58
N GLU A 27 4.56 -13.79 -8.82
CA GLU A 27 4.52 -13.83 -7.35
C GLU A 27 3.11 -13.65 -6.79
N PHE A 28 2.15 -13.17 -7.58
CA PHE A 28 0.73 -13.17 -7.25
C PHE A 28 -0.03 -14.43 -7.71
N SER A 29 0.65 -15.41 -8.32
CA SER A 29 -0.01 -16.59 -8.86
C SER A 29 -0.47 -17.58 -7.79
N THR A 30 0.22 -17.63 -6.67
CA THR A 30 -0.13 -18.48 -5.52
C THR A 30 0.09 -17.72 -4.21
N GLU A 31 -0.67 -18.12 -3.20
CA GLU A 31 -0.55 -17.57 -1.84
C GLU A 31 0.89 -17.67 -1.30
N ASN A 32 1.52 -18.84 -1.45
CA ASN A 32 2.89 -19.06 -0.99
C ASN A 32 3.92 -18.16 -1.69
N SER A 33 3.79 -17.96 -3.00
CA SER A 33 4.70 -17.06 -3.74
C SER A 33 4.49 -15.60 -3.35
N PHE A 34 3.25 -15.20 -3.08
CA PHE A 34 2.94 -13.87 -2.57
C PHE A 34 3.52 -13.64 -1.18
N VAL A 35 3.31 -14.58 -0.24
CA VAL A 35 3.87 -14.50 1.13
C VAL A 35 5.39 -14.37 1.09
N LYS A 36 6.06 -15.18 0.25
CA LYS A 36 7.50 -15.10 0.06
C LYS A 36 7.94 -13.72 -0.48
N ALA A 37 7.23 -13.16 -1.45
CA ALA A 37 7.51 -11.83 -2.01
C ALA A 37 7.28 -10.73 -0.97
N PHE A 38 6.19 -10.80 -0.23
CA PHE A 38 5.85 -9.86 0.83
C PHE A 38 6.93 -9.88 1.94
N ALA A 39 7.30 -11.06 2.42
CA ALA A 39 8.36 -11.23 3.40
C ALA A 39 9.72 -10.71 2.89
N ARG A 40 10.03 -10.89 1.61
CA ARG A 40 11.23 -10.33 0.96
C ARG A 40 11.23 -8.79 1.00
N LEU A 41 10.09 -8.15 0.70
CA LEU A 41 9.97 -6.69 0.75
C LEU A 41 10.12 -6.18 2.19
N LEU A 42 9.48 -6.82 3.16
CA LEU A 42 9.63 -6.50 4.58
C LEU A 42 11.09 -6.62 5.02
N TRP A 43 11.71 -7.75 4.72
CA TRP A 43 13.10 -8.01 5.08
C TRP A 43 14.05 -6.94 4.54
N ASN A 44 13.96 -6.63 3.25
CA ASN A 44 14.89 -5.72 2.60
C ASN A 44 14.92 -4.33 3.23
N ARG A 45 13.80 -3.87 3.79
CA ARG A 45 13.70 -2.54 4.37
C ARG A 45 13.75 -2.49 5.89
N TYR A 46 13.20 -3.52 6.56
CA TYR A 46 12.84 -3.42 7.98
C TYR A 46 13.50 -4.47 8.89
N HIS A 47 14.33 -5.39 8.37
CA HIS A 47 14.94 -6.44 9.20
C HIS A 47 15.70 -5.92 10.42
N ARG A 48 16.27 -4.72 10.36
CA ARG A 48 16.99 -4.08 11.48
C ARG A 48 16.08 -3.38 12.50
N GLU A 49 14.84 -3.20 12.15
CA GLU A 49 13.83 -2.51 12.97
C GLU A 49 12.83 -3.50 13.58
N MET A 50 12.90 -4.77 13.17
CA MET A 50 12.04 -5.85 13.69
C MET A 50 12.56 -6.36 15.03
N PRO A 51 11.66 -6.80 15.95
CA PRO A 51 12.06 -7.67 17.05
C PRO A 51 12.74 -8.94 16.53
N SER A 52 13.69 -9.51 17.29
CA SER A 52 14.50 -10.66 16.83
C SER A 52 13.67 -11.88 16.43
N GLU A 53 12.56 -12.11 17.13
CA GLU A 53 11.63 -13.22 16.88
C GLU A 53 10.93 -13.01 15.52
N ILE A 54 10.46 -11.81 15.25
CA ILE A 54 9.81 -11.44 13.99
C ILE A 54 10.82 -11.47 12.85
N GLU A 55 12.03 -10.95 13.08
CA GLU A 55 13.11 -10.98 12.10
C GLU A 55 13.38 -12.40 11.61
N GLU A 56 13.54 -13.38 12.50
CA GLU A 56 13.80 -14.76 12.11
C GLU A 56 12.62 -15.40 11.37
N GLN A 57 11.38 -15.15 11.78
CA GLN A 57 10.18 -15.65 11.10
C GLN A 57 10.07 -15.08 9.67
N VAL A 58 10.23 -13.77 9.50
CA VAL A 58 10.21 -13.11 8.17
C VAL A 58 11.34 -13.61 7.29
N LYS A 59 12.52 -13.89 7.87
CA LYS A 59 13.66 -14.48 7.15
C LYS A 59 13.34 -15.89 6.63
N GLN A 60 12.67 -16.71 7.39
CA GLN A 60 12.26 -18.04 6.95
C GLN A 60 11.22 -17.94 5.83
N MET A 61 10.21 -17.08 5.97
CA MET A 61 9.18 -16.88 4.96
C MET A 61 9.76 -16.42 3.61
N LYS A 62 10.74 -15.51 3.60
CA LYS A 62 11.36 -15.07 2.33
C LYS A 62 12.19 -16.15 1.63
N LEU A 63 12.57 -17.21 2.34
CA LEU A 63 13.42 -18.28 1.79
C LEU A 63 12.61 -19.49 1.33
N SER A 64 11.41 -19.71 1.88
CA SER A 64 10.58 -20.88 1.60
C SER A 64 9.28 -20.52 0.87
N LEU A 65 8.65 -21.54 0.26
CA LEU A 65 7.29 -21.51 -0.29
C LEU A 65 6.29 -22.31 0.59
N ASP A 66 6.66 -22.62 1.84
CA ASP A 66 5.83 -23.45 2.71
C ASP A 66 4.81 -22.63 3.51
N TYR A 67 4.91 -21.29 3.47
CA TYR A 67 4.07 -20.38 4.23
C TYR A 67 2.89 -19.89 3.41
N VAL A 68 1.75 -19.72 4.08
CA VAL A 68 0.49 -19.19 3.54
C VAL A 68 0.18 -17.82 4.15
N GLU A 69 -0.85 -17.14 3.65
CA GLU A 69 -1.24 -15.81 4.16
C GLU A 69 -1.58 -15.83 5.65
N ALA A 70 -2.19 -16.90 6.15
CA ALA A 70 -2.49 -17.04 7.58
C ALA A 70 -1.23 -16.99 8.45
N ASP A 71 -0.13 -17.60 8.01
CA ASP A 71 1.16 -17.54 8.71
C ASP A 71 1.72 -16.12 8.68
N LEU A 72 1.63 -15.45 7.52
CA LEU A 72 2.06 -14.06 7.40
C LEU A 72 1.30 -13.15 8.35
N PHE A 73 -0.02 -13.29 8.42
CA PHE A 73 -0.86 -12.47 9.31
C PHE A 73 -0.58 -12.75 10.78
N ALA A 74 -0.29 -14.00 11.15
CA ALA A 74 0.12 -14.33 12.51
C ALA A 74 1.40 -13.58 12.91
N VAL A 75 2.42 -13.58 12.04
CA VAL A 75 3.68 -12.85 12.28
C VAL A 75 3.48 -11.34 12.32
N LEU A 76 2.64 -10.79 11.44
CA LEU A 76 2.33 -9.35 11.43
C LEU A 76 1.56 -8.92 12.68
N SER A 77 0.64 -9.77 13.18
CA SER A 77 -0.11 -9.53 14.40
C SER A 77 0.83 -9.56 15.63
N GLU A 78 1.72 -10.56 15.71
CA GLU A 78 2.74 -10.65 16.77
C GLU A 78 3.66 -9.41 16.74
N TRP A 79 4.08 -8.95 15.56
CA TRP A 79 4.86 -7.72 15.46
C TRP A 79 4.09 -6.49 15.97
N CYS A 80 2.80 -6.38 15.62
CA CYS A 80 1.97 -5.29 16.14
C CYS A 80 1.84 -5.34 17.66
N GLU A 81 1.75 -6.52 18.27
CA GLU A 81 1.69 -6.71 19.72
C GLU A 81 3.02 -6.34 20.41
N MET A 82 4.14 -6.75 19.83
CA MET A 82 5.48 -6.48 20.39
C MET A 82 5.94 -5.03 20.19
N SER A 83 5.31 -4.29 19.29
CA SER A 83 5.73 -2.93 18.96
C SER A 83 5.38 -1.93 20.04
N SER A 84 6.35 -1.11 20.45
CA SER A 84 6.13 -0.01 21.42
C SER A 84 5.30 1.15 20.87
N LYS A 85 5.14 1.25 19.54
CA LYS A 85 4.32 2.23 18.85
C LYS A 85 3.35 1.52 17.92
N PRO A 86 2.14 2.06 17.69
CA PRO A 86 1.24 1.51 16.69
C PRO A 86 1.89 1.47 15.30
N ILE A 87 1.61 0.41 14.54
CA ILE A 87 2.17 0.23 13.20
C ILE A 87 1.18 0.71 12.15
N VAL A 88 1.66 1.50 11.18
CA VAL A 88 0.92 1.90 9.97
C VAL A 88 1.54 1.19 8.78
N LEU A 89 0.72 0.45 8.02
CA LEU A 89 1.13 -0.18 6.76
C LEU A 89 0.74 0.72 5.58
N MET A 90 1.69 1.04 4.72
CA MET A 90 1.49 1.79 3.49
C MET A 90 1.91 0.91 2.31
N ILE A 91 1.01 0.74 1.33
CA ILE A 91 1.30 -0.04 0.12
C ILE A 91 1.07 0.85 -1.09
N ASP A 92 2.12 1.07 -1.86
CA ASP A 92 2.09 1.80 -3.13
C ASP A 92 1.91 0.85 -4.31
N GLU A 93 1.45 1.38 -5.44
CA GLU A 93 1.27 0.66 -6.70
C GLU A 93 0.36 -0.60 -6.57
N VAL A 94 -0.71 -0.48 -5.76
CA VAL A 94 -1.65 -1.59 -5.54
C VAL A 94 -2.38 -2.03 -6.83
N ASP A 95 -2.38 -1.18 -7.86
CA ASP A 95 -2.95 -1.50 -9.17
C ASP A 95 -2.25 -2.69 -9.84
N SER A 96 -0.97 -2.87 -9.62
CA SER A 96 -0.19 -4.01 -10.13
C SER A 96 -0.73 -5.35 -9.62
N ALA A 97 -1.30 -5.35 -8.43
CA ALA A 97 -1.88 -6.51 -7.75
C ALA A 97 -3.39 -6.68 -7.99
N SER A 98 -4.05 -5.66 -8.52
CA SER A 98 -5.51 -5.47 -8.51
C SER A 98 -6.33 -6.56 -9.19
N ASN A 99 -5.75 -7.29 -10.12
CA ASN A 99 -6.42 -8.35 -10.88
C ASN A 99 -6.14 -9.77 -10.33
N ASN A 100 -5.50 -9.89 -9.16
CA ASN A 100 -5.09 -11.16 -8.59
C ASN A 100 -5.97 -11.55 -7.40
N GLN A 101 -6.48 -12.79 -7.41
CA GLN A 101 -7.31 -13.32 -6.33
C GLN A 101 -6.55 -13.34 -4.99
N VAL A 102 -5.28 -13.73 -5.00
CA VAL A 102 -4.41 -13.73 -3.81
C VAL A 102 -4.37 -12.36 -3.13
N PHE A 103 -4.21 -11.29 -3.90
CA PHE A 103 -4.24 -9.95 -3.33
C PHE A 103 -5.62 -9.58 -2.75
N LEU A 104 -6.70 -10.01 -3.37
CA LEU A 104 -8.05 -9.79 -2.81
C LEU A 104 -8.26 -10.55 -1.50
N ASP A 105 -7.72 -11.77 -1.40
CA ASP A 105 -7.78 -12.58 -0.19
C ASP A 105 -6.93 -11.96 0.93
N PHE A 106 -5.73 -11.46 0.60
CA PHE A 106 -4.90 -10.68 1.52
C PHE A 106 -5.65 -9.45 2.08
N LEU A 107 -6.32 -8.69 1.22
CA LEU A 107 -7.10 -7.53 1.67
C LEU A 107 -8.31 -7.94 2.52
N ALA A 108 -8.94 -9.07 2.20
CA ALA A 108 -10.03 -9.62 3.02
C ALA A 108 -9.54 -10.03 4.41
N GLN A 109 -8.34 -10.60 4.53
CA GLN A 109 -7.72 -10.92 5.81
C GLN A 109 -7.34 -9.65 6.59
N LEU A 110 -6.75 -8.63 5.95
CA LEU A 110 -6.50 -7.32 6.59
C LEU A 110 -7.77 -6.76 7.24
N ARG A 111 -8.89 -6.85 6.52
CA ARG A 111 -10.19 -6.44 7.06
C ARG A 111 -10.63 -7.30 8.24
N GLY A 112 -10.47 -8.62 8.15
CA GLY A 112 -10.81 -9.56 9.22
C GLY A 112 -10.09 -9.21 10.52
N TYR A 113 -8.78 -9.09 10.45
CA TYR A 113 -7.94 -8.69 11.60
C TYR A 113 -8.33 -7.31 12.15
N TYR A 114 -8.65 -6.36 11.28
CA TYR A 114 -9.10 -5.04 11.74
C TYR A 114 -10.43 -5.10 12.50
N LEU A 115 -11.39 -5.90 12.07
CA LEU A 115 -12.68 -6.05 12.75
C LEU A 115 -12.54 -6.75 14.10
N GLU A 116 -11.61 -7.68 14.20
CA GLU A 116 -11.33 -8.46 15.40
C GLU A 116 -10.09 -7.95 16.17
N ARG A 117 -9.71 -6.69 15.99
CA ARG A 117 -8.49 -6.09 16.53
C ARG A 117 -8.39 -6.05 18.06
N ILE A 118 -9.46 -6.35 18.76
CA ILE A 118 -9.46 -6.50 20.22
C ILE A 118 -8.82 -7.84 20.61
N GLU A 119 -9.07 -8.89 19.82
CA GLU A 119 -8.54 -10.24 20.03
C GLU A 119 -7.20 -10.45 19.32
N TYR A 120 -7.05 -9.87 18.13
CA TYR A 120 -5.87 -9.99 17.28
C TYR A 120 -5.24 -8.62 17.05
N PRO A 121 -4.11 -8.31 17.72
CA PRO A 121 -3.36 -7.08 17.45
C PRO A 121 -3.09 -6.92 15.95
N THR A 122 -3.31 -5.72 15.41
CA THR A 122 -3.13 -5.46 13.98
C THR A 122 -2.70 -4.02 13.73
N PHE A 123 -2.51 -3.66 12.47
CA PHE A 123 -2.13 -2.33 12.06
C PHE A 123 -3.12 -1.26 12.56
N GLN A 124 -2.60 -0.14 13.05
CA GLN A 124 -3.40 1.03 13.39
C GLN A 124 -4.15 1.57 12.17
N SER A 125 -3.49 1.54 11.01
CA SER A 125 -4.09 1.94 9.74
C SER A 125 -3.36 1.24 8.59
N VAL A 126 -4.09 1.00 7.50
CA VAL A 126 -3.53 0.55 6.22
C VAL A 126 -3.86 1.59 5.17
N ILE A 127 -2.83 2.12 4.50
CA ILE A 127 -2.94 3.12 3.44
C ILE A 127 -2.57 2.43 2.13
N LEU A 128 -3.51 2.43 1.19
CA LEU A 128 -3.34 1.85 -0.13
C LEU A 128 -3.32 2.99 -1.15
N ALA A 129 -2.26 3.05 -1.95
CA ALA A 129 -2.11 4.03 -3.02
C ALA A 129 -2.06 3.34 -4.38
N GLY A 130 -2.78 3.90 -5.33
CA GLY A 130 -2.89 3.41 -6.71
C GLY A 130 -3.74 4.35 -7.55
N VAL A 131 -3.81 4.09 -8.84
CA VAL A 131 -4.54 4.94 -9.81
C VAL A 131 -6.05 4.61 -9.81
N HIS A 132 -6.42 3.37 -9.49
CA HIS A 132 -7.79 2.88 -9.58
C HIS A 132 -8.43 2.75 -8.20
N ASP A 133 -9.74 3.05 -8.12
CA ASP A 133 -10.50 2.81 -6.90
C ASP A 133 -10.57 1.30 -6.62
N ILE A 134 -9.98 0.90 -5.52
CA ILE A 134 -9.92 -0.49 -5.04
C ILE A 134 -11.31 -1.11 -4.88
N ARG A 135 -12.34 -0.30 -4.59
CA ARG A 135 -13.74 -0.77 -4.49
C ARG A 135 -14.27 -1.37 -5.79
N ASN A 136 -13.71 -0.98 -6.93
CA ASN A 136 -14.12 -1.45 -8.26
C ASN A 136 -13.35 -2.69 -8.74
N LEU A 137 -12.35 -3.17 -8.00
CA LEU A 137 -11.49 -4.29 -8.43
C LEU A 137 -12.25 -5.61 -8.61
N ARG A 138 -13.21 -5.91 -7.73
CA ARG A 138 -14.01 -7.14 -7.81
C ARG A 138 -14.85 -7.27 -9.07
N GLN A 139 -15.33 -6.16 -9.61
CA GLN A 139 -16.18 -6.18 -10.81
C GLN A 139 -15.44 -6.67 -12.05
N LYS A 140 -14.10 -6.48 -12.09
CA LYS A 140 -13.26 -6.93 -13.20
C LYS A 140 -12.93 -8.42 -13.13
N ILE A 141 -12.85 -9.01 -11.92
CA ILE A 141 -12.42 -10.41 -11.72
C ILE A 141 -13.60 -11.38 -11.77
N ARG A 142 -14.79 -10.98 -11.33
CA ARG A 142 -16.00 -11.82 -11.32
C ARG A 142 -17.21 -11.03 -11.81
N PRO A 143 -17.40 -10.88 -13.13
CA PRO A 143 -18.57 -10.16 -13.68
C PRO A 143 -19.90 -10.83 -13.34
N ASP A 144 -19.92 -12.15 -13.11
CA ASP A 144 -21.14 -12.96 -12.89
C ASP A 144 -21.39 -13.35 -11.42
N ALA A 145 -20.60 -12.86 -10.47
CA ALA A 145 -20.84 -13.18 -9.07
C ALA A 145 -22.03 -12.38 -8.55
N GLU A 146 -23.15 -13.07 -8.31
CA GLU A 146 -24.34 -12.53 -7.62
C GLU A 146 -23.94 -11.62 -6.47
N HIS A 147 -24.60 -10.48 -6.39
CA HIS A 147 -24.44 -9.41 -5.41
C HIS A 147 -24.55 -9.92 -3.97
N LYS A 148 -23.52 -10.56 -3.44
CA LYS A 148 -23.38 -10.75 -2.00
C LYS A 148 -22.90 -9.42 -1.42
N HIS A 149 -23.78 -8.79 -0.68
CA HIS A 149 -23.69 -7.44 -0.10
C HIS A 149 -22.53 -7.15 0.87
N ASN A 150 -21.52 -8.00 0.95
CA ASN A 150 -20.36 -7.78 1.83
C ASN A 150 -19.09 -7.53 1.00
N SER A 151 -18.99 -6.32 0.45
CA SER A 151 -17.70 -5.86 -0.05
C SER A 151 -16.71 -5.79 1.10
N PRO A 152 -15.49 -6.34 1.00
CA PRO A 152 -14.44 -6.17 2.01
C PRO A 152 -14.04 -4.70 2.22
N TRP A 153 -14.52 -3.82 1.33
CA TRP A 153 -14.20 -2.40 1.26
C TRP A 153 -15.15 -1.46 2.00
N ASN A 154 -16.21 -1.96 2.63
CA ASN A 154 -17.15 -1.11 3.37
C ASN A 154 -16.56 -0.46 4.63
N ILE A 155 -15.33 -0.85 5.01
CA ILE A 155 -14.55 -0.21 6.09
C ILE A 155 -13.51 0.78 5.55
N ALA A 156 -13.29 0.83 4.23
CA ALA A 156 -12.34 1.76 3.63
C ALA A 156 -12.90 3.20 3.68
N SER A 157 -12.13 4.11 4.25
CA SER A 157 -12.38 5.54 4.18
C SER A 157 -11.69 6.13 2.97
N ASN A 158 -12.34 7.06 2.29
CA ASN A 158 -11.69 7.84 1.25
C ASN A 158 -10.67 8.78 1.87
N PHE A 159 -9.64 9.07 1.10
CA PHE A 159 -8.72 10.15 1.42
C PHE A 159 -9.35 11.43 0.86
N ASP A 160 -10.10 12.16 1.67
CA ASP A 160 -10.91 13.32 1.26
C ASP A 160 -10.08 14.61 1.05
N ILE A 161 -8.78 14.47 0.81
CA ILE A 161 -7.91 15.60 0.44
C ILE A 161 -7.86 15.67 -1.07
N ASP A 162 -8.28 16.80 -1.63
CA ASP A 162 -8.07 17.11 -3.03
C ASP A 162 -6.58 17.29 -3.29
N MET A 163 -6.01 16.38 -4.07
CA MET A 163 -4.60 16.39 -4.46
C MET A 163 -4.41 16.83 -5.91
N SER A 164 -5.47 17.31 -6.56
CA SER A 164 -5.34 17.86 -7.91
C SER A 164 -4.52 19.15 -7.89
N PHE A 165 -3.71 19.33 -8.92
CA PHE A 165 -2.94 20.54 -9.07
C PHE A 165 -3.83 21.66 -9.57
N SER A 166 -3.80 22.81 -8.90
CA SER A 166 -4.39 24.04 -9.44
C SER A 166 -3.54 24.62 -10.57
N VAL A 167 -4.11 25.52 -11.35
CA VAL A 167 -3.37 26.27 -12.38
C VAL A 167 -2.16 26.99 -11.79
N SER A 168 -2.27 27.49 -10.55
CA SER A 168 -1.17 28.15 -9.84
C SER A 168 -0.04 27.19 -9.44
N ASP A 169 -0.38 25.97 -9.03
CA ASP A 169 0.62 24.96 -8.68
C ASP A 169 1.41 24.53 -9.92
N ILE A 170 0.69 24.30 -11.03
CA ILE A 170 1.30 23.98 -12.33
C ILE A 170 2.19 25.14 -12.79
N ALA A 171 1.74 26.39 -12.68
CA ALA A 171 2.52 27.57 -13.01
C ALA A 171 3.78 27.68 -12.16
N GLY A 172 3.71 27.33 -10.87
CA GLY A 172 4.85 27.27 -9.97
C GLY A 172 5.90 26.26 -10.45
N MET A 173 5.50 25.03 -10.76
CA MET A 173 6.40 24.00 -11.30
C MET A 173 7.04 24.41 -12.63
N LEU A 174 6.27 24.98 -13.55
CA LEU A 174 6.77 25.46 -14.83
C LEU A 174 7.75 26.64 -14.65
N THR A 175 7.53 27.49 -13.65
CA THR A 175 8.44 28.60 -13.32
C THR A 175 9.80 28.09 -12.84
N GLU A 176 9.82 27.07 -11.98
CA GLU A 176 11.08 26.46 -11.55
C GLU A 176 11.81 25.81 -12.72
N TYR A 177 11.09 25.07 -13.56
CA TYR A 177 11.66 24.49 -14.78
C TYR A 177 12.26 25.55 -15.73
N GLU A 178 11.54 26.66 -15.95
CA GLU A 178 12.02 27.76 -16.81
C GLU A 178 13.27 28.42 -16.27
N LYS A 179 13.40 28.58 -14.96
CA LYS A 179 14.63 29.09 -14.31
C LYS A 179 15.86 28.25 -14.63
N ASP A 180 15.70 26.92 -14.64
CA ASP A 180 16.79 25.98 -14.83
C ASP A 180 17.17 25.81 -16.31
N HIS A 181 16.17 25.86 -17.20
CA HIS A 181 16.33 25.45 -18.61
C HIS A 181 16.22 26.58 -19.64
N HIS A 182 15.67 27.74 -19.28
CA HIS A 182 15.55 28.95 -20.14
C HIS A 182 14.96 28.69 -21.54
N VAL A 183 13.89 27.90 -21.62
CA VAL A 183 13.27 27.49 -22.90
C VAL A 183 12.32 28.52 -23.49
N GLY A 184 12.03 29.60 -22.76
CA GLY A 184 11.16 30.71 -23.26
C GLY A 184 9.68 30.35 -23.29
N MET A 185 9.19 29.49 -22.36
CA MET A 185 7.80 29.03 -22.35
C MET A 185 6.84 30.14 -21.87
N ASN A 186 5.63 30.13 -22.42
CA ASN A 186 4.53 30.94 -21.91
C ASN A 186 3.85 30.17 -20.74
N ILE A 187 4.35 30.40 -19.52
CA ILE A 187 3.93 29.69 -18.33
C ILE A 187 2.42 29.80 -18.10
N ALA A 188 1.84 31.00 -18.22
CA ALA A 188 0.41 31.22 -17.98
C ALA A 188 -0.47 30.42 -18.96
N LYS A 189 -0.08 30.38 -20.23
CA LYS A 189 -0.81 29.62 -21.24
C LYS A 189 -0.65 28.13 -21.06
N LEU A 190 0.56 27.66 -20.76
CA LEU A 190 0.84 26.23 -20.58
C LEU A 190 0.21 25.68 -19.31
N SER A 191 0.25 26.41 -18.19
CA SER A 191 -0.39 25.97 -16.95
C SER A 191 -1.91 25.83 -17.09
N GLN A 192 -2.56 26.76 -17.81
CA GLN A 192 -3.99 26.64 -18.10
C GLN A 192 -4.28 25.46 -19.02
N LEU A 193 -3.50 25.26 -20.08
CA LEU A 193 -3.68 24.16 -21.02
C LEU A 193 -3.52 22.77 -20.33
N ILE A 194 -2.53 22.63 -19.45
CA ILE A 194 -2.30 21.40 -18.69
C ILE A 194 -3.44 21.14 -17.71
N TYR A 195 -3.97 22.19 -17.08
CA TYR A 195 -5.08 22.07 -16.14
C TYR A 195 -6.39 21.66 -16.84
N ASP A 196 -6.63 22.15 -18.05
CA ASP A 196 -7.84 21.89 -18.83
C ASP A 196 -7.85 20.51 -19.51
N TYR A 197 -6.70 19.80 -19.57
CA TYR A 197 -6.54 18.49 -20.20
C TYR A 197 -6.84 17.35 -19.23
#